data_fcbdcc6e7a2b3a37c2fa98b139354b26
#
_entry.id   fcbdcc6e7a2b3a37c2fa98b139354b26
#
_cell.length_a   1.000
_cell.length_b   1.000
_cell.length_c   1.000
_cell.angle_alpha   90.00
_cell.angle_beta   90.00
_cell.angle_gamma   90.00
#
_symmetry.space_group_name_H-M   'P 1'
#
loop_
_entity.id
_entity.type
_entity.pdbx_description
1 polymer ?
#
loop_
_entity_poly.entity_id
_entity_poly.type
_entity_poly.pdbx_seq_one_letter_code
_entity_poly.pdbx_strand_id
1 'polypeptide(L)'
;MRPKESPCSLPHKRHIVLTYKHVRTFCPNAMKLDSISIFKENGGQLRMSEAVERGISRHALYSLRDKGIIEPISRGVYRLVDLPQVSDPDLIAIALRYPNSVVCLISALSFHEITTQIPHEVSLAIPRDARAPSADYPPLQVHQFTEEAYKAGIEEHFIDGAKVKIYSPEKTLADCFKFRNKIGMDIVLEALKLYRSRMKFDHRKLLEYARICRVEKVMRPYLEASL
;
A
#
# COMPACT_ATOMS: atom_id res chain seq x y z
N MET A 1 58.88 -29.56 -64.16
CA MET A 1 59.68 -28.32 -64.04
C MET A 1 58.74 -27.24 -63.46
N ARG A 2 59.05 -26.72 -62.30
CA ARG A 2 58.29 -25.69 -61.65
C ARG A 2 58.69 -24.31 -62.14
N PRO A 3 57.79 -23.34 -62.29
CA PRO A 3 58.17 -21.93 -62.26
C PRO A 3 57.85 -21.26 -60.95
N LYS A 4 58.64 -20.24 -60.70
CA LYS A 4 58.86 -19.49 -59.45
C LYS A 4 57.77 -18.50 -59.17
N GLU A 5 57.48 -18.37 -57.84
CA GLU A 5 56.70 -17.31 -57.22
C GLU A 5 57.42 -15.97 -57.22
N SER A 6 56.68 -14.88 -57.33
CA SER A 6 57.15 -13.51 -57.01
C SER A 6 56.07 -12.79 -56.19
N PRO A 7 56.43 -12.00 -55.20
CA PRO A 7 55.48 -11.53 -54.15
C PRO A 7 54.79 -10.22 -54.55
N CYS A 8 53.52 -10.17 -54.27
CA CYS A 8 52.68 -8.98 -54.42
C CYS A 8 52.51 -8.24 -53.08
N SER A 9 52.86 -6.97 -53.13
CA SER A 9 52.84 -6.02 -52.03
C SER A 9 51.40 -5.63 -51.65
N LEU A 10 51.09 -5.64 -50.35
CA LEU A 10 49.84 -5.19 -49.75
C LEU A 10 49.79 -3.67 -49.60
N PRO A 11 48.73 -2.99 -49.94
CA PRO A 11 48.52 -1.60 -49.55
C PRO A 11 47.85 -1.47 -48.16
N HIS A 12 48.32 -0.47 -47.45
CA HIS A 12 47.88 -0.01 -46.12
C HIS A 12 46.33 0.14 -46.01
N LYS A 13 45.74 -0.56 -45.05
CA LYS A 13 44.38 -0.30 -44.60
C LYS A 13 44.32 0.93 -43.69
N ARG A 14 43.73 2.00 -44.17
CA ARG A 14 43.31 3.14 -43.33
C ARG A 14 42.15 2.69 -42.49
N HIS A 15 42.29 2.73 -41.17
CA HIS A 15 41.19 2.58 -40.20
C HIS A 15 40.23 3.75 -40.37
N ILE A 16 39.06 3.49 -40.93
CA ILE A 16 37.91 4.38 -40.83
C ILE A 16 37.19 4.02 -39.52
N VAL A 17 37.35 4.88 -38.50
CA VAL A 17 36.59 4.83 -37.26
C VAL A 17 35.20 5.36 -37.59
N LEU A 18 34.25 4.45 -37.83
CA LEU A 18 32.83 4.76 -37.88
C LEU A 18 32.34 5.01 -36.47
N THR A 19 32.28 6.27 -36.08
CA THR A 19 31.54 6.71 -34.90
C THR A 19 30.05 6.47 -35.12
N TYR A 20 29.51 5.38 -34.55
CA TYR A 20 28.10 5.13 -34.43
C TYR A 20 27.49 6.19 -33.49
N LYS A 21 26.98 7.30 -34.04
CA LYS A 21 26.04 8.15 -33.34
C LYS A 21 24.77 7.32 -33.13
N HIS A 22 24.53 6.90 -31.90
CA HIS A 22 23.25 6.33 -31.46
C HIS A 22 22.14 7.38 -31.67
N VAL A 23 21.53 7.36 -32.82
CA VAL A 23 20.23 7.98 -33.02
C VAL A 23 19.21 7.10 -32.27
N ARG A 24 18.90 7.44 -31.02
CA ARG A 24 17.74 6.89 -30.32
C ARG A 24 16.51 7.35 -31.10
N THR A 25 16.03 6.48 -31.98
CA THR A 25 14.71 6.63 -32.60
C THR A 25 13.68 6.55 -31.48
N PHE A 26 13.15 7.70 -31.09
CA PHE A 26 12.13 7.83 -30.07
C PHE A 26 10.82 7.31 -30.69
N CYS A 27 10.53 6.02 -30.50
CA CYS A 27 9.25 5.42 -30.88
C CYS A 27 8.23 5.72 -29.78
N PRO A 28 7.25 6.62 -29.99
CA PRO A 28 6.26 6.97 -28.95
C PRO A 28 5.35 5.79 -28.56
N ASN A 29 5.29 4.73 -29.38
CA ASN A 29 4.54 3.52 -29.10
C ASN A 29 5.25 2.54 -28.17
N ALA A 30 6.60 2.46 -28.21
CA ALA A 30 7.36 1.60 -27.29
C ALA A 30 7.26 2.10 -25.83
N MET A 31 7.25 3.43 -25.62
CA MET A 31 7.06 4.03 -24.29
C MET A 31 5.71 3.73 -23.65
N LYS A 32 4.66 3.50 -24.48
CA LYS A 32 3.31 3.17 -23.98
C LYS A 32 3.22 1.75 -23.43
N LEU A 33 3.86 0.78 -24.09
CA LEU A 33 3.85 -0.62 -23.64
C LEU A 33 4.59 -0.77 -22.31
N ASP A 34 5.75 -0.14 -22.17
CA ASP A 34 6.53 -0.17 -20.93
C ASP A 34 5.77 0.43 -19.75
N SER A 35 5.11 1.58 -19.94
CA SER A 35 4.39 2.24 -18.84
C SER A 35 3.19 1.43 -18.36
N ILE A 36 2.41 0.83 -19.25
CA ILE A 36 1.26 -0.03 -18.89
C ILE A 36 1.75 -1.32 -18.23
N SER A 37 2.82 -1.91 -18.71
CA SER A 37 3.43 -3.10 -18.11
C SER A 37 3.87 -2.84 -16.67
N ILE A 38 4.51 -1.69 -16.41
CA ILE A 38 4.92 -1.28 -15.06
C ILE A 38 3.69 -1.16 -14.13
N PHE A 39 2.57 -0.61 -14.61
CA PHE A 39 1.34 -0.57 -13.82
C PHE A 39 0.84 -1.99 -13.53
N LYS A 40 0.76 -2.88 -14.51
CA LYS A 40 0.27 -4.26 -14.36
C LYS A 40 1.12 -5.07 -13.38
N GLU A 41 2.44 -4.94 -13.45
CA GLU A 41 3.39 -5.61 -12.53
C GLU A 41 3.25 -5.16 -11.06
N ASN A 42 2.65 -3.97 -10.85
CA ASN A 42 2.41 -3.41 -9.52
C ASN A 42 0.91 -3.41 -9.14
N GLY A 43 0.16 -4.42 -9.57
CA GLY A 43 -1.25 -4.55 -9.25
C GLY A 43 -2.16 -3.52 -9.96
N GLY A 44 -1.63 -2.85 -10.98
CA GLY A 44 -2.37 -1.86 -11.77
C GLY A 44 -2.53 -0.50 -11.12
N GLN A 45 -1.89 -0.25 -9.99
CA GLN A 45 -1.99 0.99 -9.21
C GLN A 45 -0.60 1.46 -8.79
N LEU A 46 -0.32 2.76 -8.92
CA LEU A 46 0.98 3.34 -8.55
C LEU A 46 0.84 4.77 -8.04
N ARG A 47 1.70 5.12 -7.09
CA ARG A 47 1.97 6.53 -6.78
C ARG A 47 2.76 7.17 -7.90
N MET A 48 2.56 8.48 -8.11
CA MET A 48 3.36 9.25 -9.06
C MET A 48 4.87 9.14 -8.77
N SER A 49 5.29 9.19 -7.51
CA SER A 49 6.71 9.03 -7.11
C SER A 49 7.28 7.68 -7.54
N GLU A 50 6.56 6.59 -7.24
CA GLU A 50 6.97 5.23 -7.60
C GLU A 50 6.97 5.01 -9.12
N ALA A 51 5.99 5.56 -9.83
CA ALA A 51 5.96 5.51 -11.29
C ALA A 51 7.19 6.21 -11.90
N VAL A 52 7.58 7.36 -11.35
CA VAL A 52 8.77 8.11 -11.78
C VAL A 52 10.06 7.34 -11.46
N GLU A 53 10.17 6.75 -10.27
CA GLU A 53 11.31 5.90 -9.87
C GLU A 53 11.48 4.69 -10.80
N ARG A 54 10.37 4.14 -11.31
CA ARG A 54 10.34 3.04 -12.28
C ARG A 54 10.50 3.49 -13.74
N GLY A 55 10.80 4.77 -13.97
CA GLY A 55 11.12 5.31 -15.28
C GLY A 55 9.95 5.90 -16.08
N ILE A 56 8.75 5.97 -15.52
CA ILE A 56 7.61 6.64 -16.17
C ILE A 56 7.74 8.15 -15.92
N SER A 57 7.96 8.95 -16.96
CA SER A 57 8.02 10.39 -16.79
C SER A 57 6.66 10.97 -16.39
N ARG A 58 6.66 12.13 -15.68
CA ARG A 58 5.43 12.84 -15.33
C ARG A 58 4.58 13.18 -16.55
N HIS A 59 5.22 13.57 -17.65
CA HIS A 59 4.56 13.86 -18.92
C HIS A 59 3.87 12.59 -19.48
N ALA A 60 4.52 11.42 -19.40
CA ALA A 60 3.92 10.16 -19.83
C ALA A 60 2.70 9.79 -18.96
N LEU A 61 2.77 9.99 -17.63
CA LEU A 61 1.63 9.77 -16.74
C LEU A 61 0.44 10.67 -17.10
N TYR A 62 0.66 11.96 -17.30
CA TYR A 62 -0.42 12.86 -17.71
C TYR A 62 -0.98 12.49 -19.09
N SER A 63 -0.13 12.11 -20.05
CA SER A 63 -0.57 11.63 -21.35
C SER A 63 -1.43 10.35 -21.26
N LEU A 64 -1.09 9.40 -20.36
CA LEU A 64 -1.89 8.20 -20.12
C LEU A 64 -3.24 8.54 -19.49
N ARG A 65 -3.28 9.48 -18.54
CA ARG A 65 -4.51 10.00 -17.93
C ARG A 65 -5.40 10.68 -18.97
N ASP A 66 -4.84 11.59 -19.77
CA ASP A 66 -5.58 12.36 -20.77
C ASP A 66 -6.13 11.46 -21.90
N LYS A 67 -5.52 10.29 -22.11
CA LYS A 67 -6.01 9.24 -23.02
C LYS A 67 -7.00 8.27 -22.37
N GLY A 68 -7.35 8.46 -21.09
CA GLY A 68 -8.25 7.59 -20.36
C GLY A 68 -7.72 6.16 -20.13
N ILE A 69 -6.39 5.96 -20.16
CA ILE A 69 -5.77 4.64 -19.88
C ILE A 69 -5.57 4.46 -18.38
N ILE A 70 -5.27 5.55 -17.68
CA ILE A 70 -5.21 5.59 -16.21
C ILE A 70 -6.14 6.67 -15.68
N GLU A 71 -6.64 6.45 -14.47
CA GLU A 71 -7.47 7.41 -13.75
C GLU A 71 -6.87 7.72 -12.36
N PRO A 72 -7.09 8.91 -11.79
CA PRO A 72 -6.68 9.19 -10.43
C PRO A 72 -7.66 8.58 -9.43
N ILE A 73 -7.14 7.80 -8.45
CA ILE A 73 -7.92 7.36 -7.28
C ILE A 73 -7.91 8.46 -6.21
N SER A 74 -6.75 9.09 -6.03
CA SER A 74 -6.55 10.21 -5.13
C SER A 74 -5.40 11.08 -5.63
N ARG A 75 -5.11 12.19 -4.94
CA ARG A 75 -4.00 13.08 -5.32
C ARG A 75 -2.66 12.33 -5.38
N GLY A 76 -2.13 12.20 -6.60
CA GLY A 76 -0.84 11.55 -6.87
C GLY A 76 -0.86 10.02 -6.86
N VAL A 77 -2.02 9.38 -6.88
CA VAL A 77 -2.21 7.95 -7.03
C VAL A 77 -3.06 7.66 -8.26
N TYR A 78 -2.56 6.81 -9.14
CA TYR A 78 -3.19 6.46 -10.42
C TYR A 78 -3.42 4.96 -10.51
N ARG A 79 -4.49 4.58 -11.23
CA ARG A 79 -4.81 3.18 -11.55
C ARG A 79 -5.12 3.02 -13.04
N LEU A 80 -5.01 1.78 -13.53
CA LEU A 80 -5.50 1.41 -14.86
C LEU A 80 -7.03 1.39 -14.86
N VAL A 81 -7.65 1.97 -15.89
CA VAL A 81 -9.12 2.03 -16.06
C VAL A 81 -9.73 0.64 -16.33
N ASP A 82 -8.96 -0.25 -16.98
CA ASP A 82 -9.42 -1.61 -17.35
C ASP A 82 -9.55 -2.57 -16.15
N LEU A 83 -9.24 -2.12 -14.93
CA LEU A 83 -9.40 -2.93 -13.71
C LEU A 83 -10.84 -2.88 -13.18
N PRO A 84 -11.32 -3.96 -12.53
CA PRO A 84 -12.61 -3.95 -11.82
C PRO A 84 -12.72 -2.77 -10.85
N GLN A 85 -13.96 -2.39 -10.51
CA GLN A 85 -14.16 -1.36 -9.49
C GLN A 85 -13.42 -1.71 -8.19
N VAL A 86 -12.82 -0.70 -7.58
CA VAL A 86 -12.04 -0.86 -6.35
C VAL A 86 -12.98 -1.14 -5.19
N SER A 87 -12.71 -2.20 -4.41
CA SER A 87 -13.55 -2.59 -3.27
C SER A 87 -13.50 -1.54 -2.16
N ASP A 88 -12.31 -0.98 -1.90
CA ASP A 88 -12.09 0.03 -0.85
C ASP A 88 -11.08 1.09 -1.32
N PRO A 89 -11.54 2.07 -2.12
CA PRO A 89 -10.66 3.09 -2.72
C PRO A 89 -9.93 3.93 -1.67
N ASP A 90 -10.56 4.18 -0.52
CA ASP A 90 -10.01 5.02 0.53
C ASP A 90 -8.83 4.34 1.22
N LEU A 91 -8.95 3.06 1.58
CA LEU A 91 -7.85 2.30 2.18
C LEU A 91 -6.69 2.14 1.21
N ILE A 92 -6.96 1.87 -0.06
CA ILE A 92 -5.91 1.74 -1.09
C ILE A 92 -5.17 3.06 -1.30
N ALA A 93 -5.91 4.16 -1.46
CA ALA A 93 -5.31 5.48 -1.65
C ALA A 93 -4.38 5.86 -0.49
N ILE A 94 -4.81 5.57 0.75
CA ILE A 94 -4.03 5.85 1.95
C ILE A 94 -2.82 4.92 2.07
N ALA A 95 -2.99 3.62 1.85
CA ALA A 95 -1.89 2.65 1.91
C ALA A 95 -0.78 2.98 0.90
N LEU A 96 -1.17 3.33 -0.32
CA LEU A 96 -0.22 3.77 -1.34
C LEU A 96 0.44 5.10 -0.98
N ARG A 97 -0.29 6.06 -0.41
CA ARG A 97 0.23 7.39 -0.07
C ARG A 97 1.09 7.39 1.20
N TYR A 98 0.74 6.55 2.19
CA TYR A 98 1.38 6.50 3.51
C TYR A 98 1.75 5.05 3.89
N PRO A 99 2.74 4.43 3.24
CA PRO A 99 3.07 3.00 3.40
C PRO A 99 3.54 2.62 4.80
N ASN A 100 3.86 3.62 5.64
CA ASN A 100 4.23 3.43 7.04
C ASN A 100 3.07 3.68 8.01
N SER A 101 1.85 3.90 7.54
CA SER A 101 0.67 3.93 8.39
C SER A 101 0.00 2.55 8.44
N VAL A 102 -0.73 2.30 9.52
CA VAL A 102 -1.49 1.06 9.72
C VAL A 102 -2.94 1.42 9.99
N VAL A 103 -3.86 0.81 9.28
CA VAL A 103 -5.30 0.99 9.52
C VAL A 103 -5.64 0.42 10.89
N CYS A 104 -6.38 1.19 11.70
CA CYS A 104 -6.66 0.84 13.09
C CYS A 104 -8.11 1.19 13.50
N LEU A 105 -8.47 0.90 14.73
CA LEU A 105 -9.75 1.26 15.38
C LEU A 105 -10.96 0.96 14.48
N ILE A 106 -11.89 1.92 14.31
CA ILE A 106 -13.18 1.69 13.62
C ILE A 106 -12.96 1.25 12.17
N SER A 107 -11.97 1.81 11.47
CA SER A 107 -11.68 1.39 10.10
C SER A 107 -11.18 -0.06 10.01
N ALA A 108 -10.36 -0.50 10.98
CA ALA A 108 -9.94 -1.90 11.05
C ALA A 108 -11.06 -2.82 11.52
N LEU A 109 -11.93 -2.39 12.46
CA LEU A 109 -13.13 -3.14 12.83
C LEU A 109 -14.05 -3.35 11.62
N SER A 110 -14.26 -2.31 10.82
CA SER A 110 -15.07 -2.37 9.59
C SER A 110 -14.47 -3.33 8.58
N PHE A 111 -13.16 -3.24 8.32
CA PHE A 111 -12.46 -4.14 7.42
C PHE A 111 -12.60 -5.62 7.84
N HIS A 112 -12.51 -5.89 9.12
CA HIS A 112 -12.69 -7.26 9.68
C HIS A 112 -14.16 -7.65 9.86
N GLU A 113 -15.11 -6.81 9.47
CA GLU A 113 -16.55 -7.03 9.61
C GLU A 113 -17.01 -7.29 11.07
N ILE A 114 -16.30 -6.72 12.03
CA ILE A 114 -16.60 -6.86 13.48
C ILE A 114 -17.16 -5.58 14.10
N THR A 115 -17.83 -4.76 13.30
CA THR A 115 -18.64 -3.61 13.74
C THR A 115 -19.81 -3.38 12.80
N THR A 116 -20.84 -2.70 13.26
CA THR A 116 -21.93 -2.16 12.43
C THR A 116 -21.69 -0.69 12.05
N GLN A 117 -20.62 -0.08 12.60
CA GLN A 117 -20.29 1.30 12.32
C GLN A 117 -19.72 1.46 10.91
N ILE A 118 -20.20 2.46 10.17
CA ILE A 118 -19.65 2.86 8.89
C ILE A 118 -18.61 3.98 9.14
N PRO A 119 -17.32 3.76 8.87
CA PRO A 119 -16.30 4.79 9.09
C PRO A 119 -16.53 6.00 8.16
N HIS A 120 -16.60 7.20 8.71
CA HIS A 120 -16.66 8.44 7.93
C HIS A 120 -15.26 9.02 7.65
N GLU A 121 -14.25 8.49 8.33
CA GLU A 121 -12.84 8.86 8.20
C GLU A 121 -11.97 7.60 8.35
N VAL A 122 -10.80 7.60 7.74
CA VAL A 122 -9.86 6.48 7.86
C VAL A 122 -9.01 6.66 9.12
N SER A 123 -9.18 5.74 10.08
CA SER A 123 -8.39 5.71 11.31
C SER A 123 -7.02 5.09 11.06
N LEU A 124 -5.95 5.84 11.31
CA LEU A 124 -4.58 5.44 11.05
C LEU A 124 -3.72 5.48 12.31
N ALA A 125 -2.96 4.42 12.52
CA ALA A 125 -1.90 4.34 13.51
C ALA A 125 -0.56 4.74 12.88
N ILE A 126 0.19 5.58 13.60
CA ILE A 126 1.57 5.95 13.26
C ILE A 126 2.45 5.87 14.51
N PRO A 127 3.78 5.72 14.37
CA PRO A 127 4.72 5.90 15.49
C PRO A 127 4.58 7.29 16.09
N ARG A 128 4.84 7.41 17.40
CA ARG A 128 4.70 8.69 18.15
C ARG A 128 5.51 9.82 17.55
N ASP A 129 6.71 9.51 17.06
CA ASP A 129 7.66 10.51 16.54
C ASP A 129 7.51 10.74 15.03
N ALA A 130 6.57 10.05 14.39
CA ALA A 130 6.33 10.21 12.97
C ALA A 130 5.46 11.45 12.70
N ARG A 131 5.74 12.10 11.57
CA ARG A 131 4.90 13.21 11.09
C ARG A 131 3.51 12.67 10.71
N ALA A 132 2.48 13.31 11.25
CA ALA A 132 1.11 12.94 10.94
C ALA A 132 0.82 13.08 9.42
N PRO A 133 0.23 12.06 8.79
CA PRO A 133 -0.25 12.15 7.43
C PRO A 133 -1.37 13.20 7.32
N SER A 134 -1.44 13.87 6.17
CA SER A 134 -2.49 14.83 5.85
C SER A 134 -2.99 14.58 4.44
N ALA A 135 -4.28 14.35 4.29
CA ALA A 135 -4.94 14.19 3.01
C ALA A 135 -6.18 15.11 2.95
N ASP A 136 -6.43 15.65 1.76
CA ASP A 136 -7.66 16.40 1.51
C ASP A 136 -8.86 15.44 1.45
N TYR A 137 -8.63 14.22 0.95
CA TYR A 137 -9.57 13.11 0.89
C TYR A 137 -8.79 11.77 0.81
N PRO A 138 -9.28 10.68 1.47
CA PRO A 138 -10.36 10.66 2.45
C PRO A 138 -10.00 11.41 3.74
N PRO A 139 -10.97 11.80 4.57
CA PRO A 139 -10.72 12.34 5.91
C PRO A 139 -9.94 11.35 6.75
N LEU A 140 -8.97 11.83 7.52
CA LEU A 140 -8.07 11.00 8.32
C LEU A 140 -8.19 11.28 9.80
N GLN A 141 -8.32 10.23 10.59
CA GLN A 141 -8.13 10.27 12.04
C GLN A 141 -6.81 9.60 12.42
N VAL A 142 -5.83 10.39 12.83
CA VAL A 142 -4.47 9.89 13.09
C VAL A 142 -4.28 9.65 14.59
N HIS A 143 -3.80 8.45 14.93
CA HIS A 143 -3.50 8.00 16.28
C HIS A 143 -2.02 7.69 16.42
N GLN A 144 -1.37 8.29 17.42
CA GLN A 144 0.03 8.03 17.72
C GLN A 144 0.18 6.90 18.72
N PHE A 145 1.02 5.94 18.39
CA PHE A 145 1.32 4.76 19.21
C PHE A 145 2.78 4.75 19.67
N THR A 146 3.05 4.15 20.82
CA THR A 146 4.42 3.78 21.18
C THR A 146 4.96 2.76 20.20
N GLU A 147 6.27 2.69 20.02
CA GLU A 147 6.89 1.80 19.03
C GLU A 147 6.46 0.34 19.19
N GLU A 148 6.42 -0.16 20.43
CA GLU A 148 5.96 -1.50 20.76
C GLU A 148 4.51 -1.73 20.34
N ALA A 149 3.61 -0.84 20.73
CA ALA A 149 2.18 -0.95 20.39
C ALA A 149 1.91 -0.72 18.90
N TYR A 150 2.74 0.06 18.22
CA TYR A 150 2.63 0.27 16.78
C TYR A 150 3.02 -0.97 15.98
N LYS A 151 4.12 -1.64 16.34
CA LYS A 151 4.61 -2.83 15.62
C LYS A 151 3.80 -4.09 15.89
N ALA A 152 3.08 -4.15 17.00
CA ALA A 152 2.32 -5.32 17.40
C ALA A 152 1.07 -5.52 16.53
N GLY A 153 0.87 -6.74 16.04
CA GLY A 153 -0.35 -7.16 15.37
C GLY A 153 -0.61 -6.55 14.00
N ILE A 154 0.43 -6.11 13.29
CA ILE A 154 0.31 -5.64 11.90
C ILE A 154 0.13 -6.84 10.99
N GLU A 155 -0.92 -6.84 10.20
CA GLU A 155 -1.18 -7.78 9.11
C GLU A 155 -1.09 -7.06 7.77
N GLU A 156 -0.63 -7.77 6.74
CA GLU A 156 -0.53 -7.25 5.38
C GLU A 156 -1.61 -7.89 4.53
N HIS A 157 -2.53 -7.09 4.04
CA HIS A 157 -3.63 -7.52 3.18
C HIS A 157 -3.43 -6.97 1.77
N PHE A 158 -3.79 -7.78 0.77
CA PHE A 158 -3.81 -7.33 -0.62
C PHE A 158 -5.25 -7.03 -1.03
N ILE A 159 -5.54 -5.75 -1.22
CA ILE A 159 -6.84 -5.25 -1.64
C ILE A 159 -6.68 -4.74 -3.07
N ASP A 160 -7.32 -5.38 -4.03
CA ASP A 160 -7.28 -5.04 -5.46
C ASP A 160 -5.84 -4.75 -5.99
N GLY A 161 -4.87 -5.56 -5.54
CA GLY A 161 -3.47 -5.45 -5.95
C GLY A 161 -2.63 -4.46 -5.14
N ALA A 162 -3.22 -3.68 -4.25
CA ALA A 162 -2.49 -2.81 -3.33
C ALA A 162 -2.25 -3.49 -1.98
N LYS A 163 -1.04 -3.33 -1.44
CA LYS A 163 -0.65 -3.82 -0.12
C LYS A 163 -1.09 -2.82 0.95
N VAL A 164 -2.02 -3.22 1.79
CA VAL A 164 -2.56 -2.44 2.89
C VAL A 164 -2.15 -3.06 4.22
N LYS A 165 -1.62 -2.28 5.14
CA LYS A 165 -1.32 -2.71 6.51
C LYS A 165 -2.51 -2.42 7.40
N ILE A 166 -3.02 -3.44 8.08
CA ILE A 166 -4.17 -3.34 8.98
C ILE A 166 -3.81 -4.09 10.26
N TYR A 167 -4.25 -3.61 11.41
CA TYR A 167 -4.08 -4.38 12.65
C TYR A 167 -4.97 -5.61 12.64
N SER A 168 -4.47 -6.71 13.23
CA SER A 168 -5.25 -7.93 13.45
C SER A 168 -6.52 -7.64 14.27
N PRO A 169 -7.56 -8.48 14.17
CA PRO A 169 -8.81 -8.29 14.94
C PRO A 169 -8.57 -8.16 16.44
N GLU A 170 -7.69 -8.99 17.00
CA GLU A 170 -7.38 -9.01 18.43
C GLU A 170 -6.65 -7.75 18.87
N LYS A 171 -5.68 -7.30 18.05
CA LYS A 171 -4.95 -6.04 18.32
C LYS A 171 -5.89 -4.84 18.20
N THR A 172 -6.75 -4.84 17.19
CA THR A 172 -7.75 -3.79 16.98
C THR A 172 -8.70 -3.70 18.17
N LEU A 173 -9.20 -4.82 18.71
CA LEU A 173 -10.02 -4.85 19.92
C LEU A 173 -9.29 -4.27 21.13
N ALA A 174 -8.03 -4.66 21.37
CA ALA A 174 -7.22 -4.11 22.46
C ALA A 174 -7.05 -2.59 22.34
N ASP A 175 -6.83 -2.08 21.12
CA ASP A 175 -6.76 -0.64 20.86
C ASP A 175 -8.10 0.04 21.09
N CYS A 176 -9.22 -0.57 20.69
CA CYS A 176 -10.54 -0.04 20.93
C CYS A 176 -10.83 0.07 22.44
N PHE A 177 -10.44 -0.91 23.25
CA PHE A 177 -10.49 -0.79 24.73
C PHE A 177 -9.63 0.35 25.25
N LYS A 178 -8.45 0.61 24.67
CA LYS A 178 -7.58 1.74 25.02
C LYS A 178 -8.24 3.08 24.69
N PHE A 179 -8.89 3.17 23.56
CA PHE A 179 -9.54 4.39 23.08
C PHE A 179 -11.05 4.44 23.38
N ARG A 180 -11.58 3.58 24.26
CA ARG A 180 -13.01 3.44 24.59
C ARG A 180 -13.70 4.74 24.95
N ASN A 181 -13.00 5.68 25.60
CA ASN A 181 -13.56 6.99 25.96
C ASN A 181 -13.76 7.93 24.77
N LYS A 182 -13.11 7.63 23.63
CA LYS A 182 -13.24 8.40 22.38
C LYS A 182 -14.24 7.78 21.42
N ILE A 183 -14.22 6.45 21.31
CA ILE A 183 -15.05 5.70 20.34
C ILE A 183 -16.39 5.20 20.92
N GLY A 184 -16.54 5.21 22.24
CA GLY A 184 -17.69 4.65 22.95
C GLY A 184 -17.46 3.21 23.40
N MET A 185 -17.85 2.90 24.64
CA MET A 185 -17.72 1.55 25.20
C MET A 185 -18.73 0.57 24.58
N ASP A 186 -19.87 1.05 24.17
CA ASP A 186 -20.91 0.32 23.43
C ASP A 186 -20.38 -0.27 22.13
N ILE A 187 -19.67 0.53 21.35
CA ILE A 187 -19.00 0.08 20.09
C ILE A 187 -17.94 -0.98 20.38
N VAL A 188 -17.17 -0.81 21.45
CA VAL A 188 -16.13 -1.78 21.84
C VAL A 188 -16.73 -3.12 22.22
N LEU A 189 -17.82 -3.11 22.99
CA LEU A 189 -18.52 -4.33 23.42
C LEU A 189 -19.24 -5.01 22.25
N GLU A 190 -19.84 -4.24 21.35
CA GLU A 190 -20.40 -4.74 20.09
C GLU A 190 -19.32 -5.47 19.29
N ALA A 191 -18.16 -4.83 19.08
CA ALA A 191 -17.05 -5.41 18.34
C ALA A 191 -16.54 -6.72 18.97
N LEU A 192 -16.42 -6.78 20.30
CA LEU A 192 -16.04 -8.01 21.01
C LEU A 192 -17.07 -9.13 20.80
N LYS A 193 -18.36 -8.81 20.85
CA LYS A 193 -19.45 -9.76 20.60
C LYS A 193 -19.42 -10.28 19.16
N LEU A 194 -19.24 -9.40 18.18
CA LEU A 194 -19.15 -9.78 16.78
C LEU A 194 -17.88 -10.59 16.47
N TYR A 195 -16.74 -10.22 17.03
CA TYR A 195 -15.51 -11.01 16.92
C TYR A 195 -15.73 -12.44 17.41
N ARG A 196 -16.34 -12.61 18.58
CA ARG A 196 -16.62 -13.94 19.14
C ARG A 196 -17.58 -14.77 18.28
N SER A 197 -18.57 -14.14 17.67
CA SER A 197 -19.58 -14.85 16.88
C SER A 197 -19.14 -15.19 15.46
N ARG A 198 -18.25 -14.38 14.88
CA ARG A 198 -17.87 -14.45 13.46
C ARG A 198 -16.49 -15.03 13.22
N MET A 199 -15.60 -15.01 14.23
CA MET A 199 -14.20 -15.39 14.09
C MET A 199 -13.82 -16.46 15.13
N LYS A 200 -12.67 -17.08 14.91
CA LYS A 200 -12.07 -17.98 15.91
C LYS A 200 -11.59 -17.15 17.10
N PHE A 201 -12.29 -17.24 18.22
CA PHE A 201 -11.98 -16.52 19.44
C PHE A 201 -10.62 -16.97 20.01
N ASP A 202 -9.63 -16.08 20.02
CA ASP A 202 -8.30 -16.33 20.57
C ASP A 202 -8.08 -15.49 21.84
N HIS A 203 -8.46 -16.07 22.98
CA HIS A 203 -8.33 -15.43 24.29
C HIS A 203 -6.88 -15.07 24.64
N ARG A 204 -5.92 -15.91 24.23
CA ARG A 204 -4.50 -15.72 24.53
C ARG A 204 -3.95 -14.50 23.80
N LYS A 205 -4.21 -14.39 22.50
CA LYS A 205 -3.81 -13.22 21.70
C LYS A 205 -4.46 -11.94 22.20
N LEU A 206 -5.74 -11.98 22.55
CA LEU A 206 -6.44 -10.82 23.11
C LEU A 206 -5.76 -10.32 24.38
N LEU A 207 -5.41 -11.21 25.31
CA LEU A 207 -4.70 -10.83 26.55
C LEU A 207 -3.26 -10.33 26.28
N GLU A 208 -2.56 -10.93 25.32
CA GLU A 208 -1.22 -10.48 24.90
C GLU A 208 -1.27 -9.03 24.42
N TYR A 209 -2.15 -8.70 23.47
CA TYR A 209 -2.29 -7.33 22.99
C TYR A 209 -2.85 -6.38 24.05
N ALA A 210 -3.74 -6.86 24.93
CA ALA A 210 -4.23 -6.06 26.05
C ALA A 210 -3.09 -5.64 27.01
N ARG A 211 -2.06 -6.48 27.20
CA ARG A 211 -0.85 -6.12 27.97
C ARG A 211 -0.02 -5.08 27.25
N ILE A 212 0.28 -5.28 25.97
CA ILE A 212 1.01 -4.32 25.12
C ILE A 212 0.33 -2.96 25.12
N CYS A 213 -1.00 -2.95 24.98
CA CYS A 213 -1.80 -1.73 24.97
C CYS A 213 -2.07 -1.16 26.39
N ARG A 214 -1.65 -1.86 27.46
CA ARG A 214 -1.87 -1.50 28.87
C ARG A 214 -3.33 -1.37 29.27
N VAL A 215 -4.16 -2.24 28.74
CA VAL A 215 -5.61 -2.28 28.99
C VAL A 215 -6.10 -3.61 29.57
N GLU A 216 -5.19 -4.52 29.92
CA GLU A 216 -5.51 -5.85 30.44
C GLU A 216 -6.50 -5.82 31.60
N LYS A 217 -6.28 -4.95 32.60
CA LYS A 217 -7.16 -4.82 33.78
C LYS A 217 -8.59 -4.40 33.40
N VAL A 218 -8.73 -3.59 32.37
CA VAL A 218 -10.04 -3.12 31.88
C VAL A 218 -10.71 -4.17 31.02
N MET A 219 -9.97 -4.86 30.17
CA MET A 219 -10.48 -5.81 29.17
C MET A 219 -10.82 -7.17 29.79
N ARG A 220 -10.03 -7.63 30.78
CA ARG A 220 -10.16 -8.95 31.40
C ARG A 220 -11.58 -9.29 31.90
N PRO A 221 -12.28 -8.42 32.66
CA PRO A 221 -13.66 -8.75 33.13
C PRO A 221 -14.63 -9.04 31.97
N TYR A 222 -14.50 -8.33 30.85
CA TYR A 222 -15.36 -8.54 29.68
C TYR A 222 -15.01 -9.84 28.94
N LEU A 223 -13.74 -10.23 28.90
CA LEU A 223 -13.33 -11.50 28.33
C LEU A 223 -13.80 -12.67 29.19
N GLU A 224 -13.73 -12.58 30.51
CA GLU A 224 -14.19 -13.60 31.45
C GLU A 224 -15.71 -13.74 31.44
N ALA A 225 -16.45 -12.63 31.38
CA ALA A 225 -17.93 -12.64 31.25
C ALA A 225 -18.39 -13.17 29.89
N SER A 226 -17.49 -13.26 28.92
CA SER A 226 -17.78 -13.74 27.57
C SER A 226 -17.47 -15.22 27.38
N LEU A 227 -16.91 -15.91 28.38
CA LEU A 227 -16.66 -17.35 28.37
C LEU A 227 -17.92 -18.11 28.73
#